data_0363e96d7af60fa5348b74727fb66a22
#
_entry.id   0363e96d7af60fa5348b74727fb66a22
#
_cell.length_a   1.000
_cell.length_b   1.000
_cell.length_c   1.000
_cell.angle_alpha   90.00
_cell.angle_beta   90.00
_cell.angle_gamma   90.00
#
_symmetry.space_group_name_H-M   'P 1'
#
loop_
_entity.id
_entity.type
_entity.pdbx_description
1 polymer ?
#
loop_
_entity_poly.entity_id
_entity_poly.type
_entity_poly.pdbx_seq_one_letter_code
_entity_poly.pdbx_strand_id
1 'polypeptide(L)'
;MADRGQPELTLDQAMQGLPKDFAFFADRFRTSVQPRLLAREDDRVRAVKKQMNFIFWGVLAFIAISAAGYIFFQEFFIAIFGAFAGFGLYAWGSMDLNRLAKETKLMLIEPVSSEFGMQFQLAPAPPDAIHRCRALGLVPSWDRAKYEDQLTGMRGDVPFQFFEAHLEEKRTTTDGKGRTRTTWVTVFRGQCLAVRFHKEFHGITKVYRDMGAFNWLAKFGIKEPRVRLEDPEFEKAFEVYGSDQVEARFILTPDFMERLLGLERAFQGKQLRCAFAGGEMLLAVAGKNLLESGSMRRRMDDLNRVREILLDFAAIFLLIDAMSRKLTPDALRTPQA
;
A
#
# COMPACT_ATOMS: atom_id res chain seq x y z
N MET A 1 8.67 4.83 -27.74
CA MET A 1 8.42 3.42 -28.02
C MET A 1 7.00 3.14 -27.61
N ALA A 2 6.10 2.98 -28.58
CA ALA A 2 4.70 2.63 -28.31
C ALA A 2 4.66 1.23 -27.68
N ASP A 3 3.86 1.08 -26.65
CA ASP A 3 3.59 -0.19 -25.98
C ASP A 3 3.00 -1.16 -27.00
N ARG A 4 3.79 -2.16 -27.41
CA ARG A 4 3.36 -3.16 -28.37
C ARG A 4 2.51 -4.20 -27.63
N GLY A 5 1.18 -4.08 -27.81
CA GLY A 5 0.36 -5.28 -27.95
C GLY A 5 -0.02 -6.05 -26.70
N GLN A 6 -0.50 -5.38 -25.65
CA GLN A 6 -1.50 -6.05 -24.82
C GLN A 6 -2.85 -5.89 -25.55
N PRO A 7 -3.64 -6.97 -25.75
CA PRO A 7 -4.97 -6.85 -26.32
C PRO A 7 -5.79 -5.86 -25.48
N GLU A 8 -6.50 -4.95 -26.14
CA GLU A 8 -7.42 -4.05 -25.45
C GLU A 8 -8.47 -4.92 -24.76
N LEU A 9 -8.43 -4.91 -23.42
CA LEU A 9 -9.42 -5.61 -22.61
C LEU A 9 -10.81 -5.03 -22.88
N THR A 10 -11.81 -5.88 -23.01
CA THR A 10 -13.20 -5.44 -22.92
C THR A 10 -13.58 -5.19 -21.45
N LEU A 11 -14.61 -4.37 -21.22
CA LEU A 11 -15.05 -4.08 -19.86
C LEU A 11 -15.48 -5.36 -19.12
N ASP A 12 -16.11 -6.30 -19.82
CA ASP A 12 -16.53 -7.58 -19.25
C ASP A 12 -15.30 -8.45 -18.85
N GLN A 13 -14.24 -8.41 -19.65
CA GLN A 13 -12.97 -9.06 -19.30
C GLN A 13 -12.27 -8.36 -18.11
N ALA A 14 -12.36 -7.02 -18.04
CA ALA A 14 -11.81 -6.27 -16.90
C ALA A 14 -12.55 -6.59 -15.59
N MET A 15 -13.83 -6.89 -15.66
CA MET A 15 -14.67 -7.29 -14.52
C MET A 15 -14.58 -8.77 -14.16
N GLN A 16 -14.01 -9.61 -15.03
CA GLN A 16 -13.93 -11.05 -14.81
C GLN A 16 -13.05 -11.41 -13.60
N GLY A 17 -13.60 -12.26 -12.71
CA GLY A 17 -12.91 -12.71 -11.49
C GLY A 17 -12.95 -11.72 -10.32
N LEU A 18 -13.63 -10.58 -10.46
CA LEU A 18 -13.91 -9.68 -9.34
C LEU A 18 -15.07 -10.22 -8.48
N PRO A 19 -15.10 -9.91 -7.17
CA PRO A 19 -16.25 -10.19 -6.32
C PRO A 19 -17.55 -9.60 -6.89
N LYS A 20 -18.68 -10.28 -6.66
CA LYS A 20 -20.00 -9.83 -7.14
C LYS A 20 -20.37 -8.42 -6.63
N ASP A 21 -19.83 -8.02 -5.51
CA ASP A 21 -20.03 -6.68 -4.93
C ASP A 21 -19.64 -5.55 -5.90
N PHE A 22 -18.77 -5.81 -6.88
CA PHE A 22 -18.33 -4.83 -7.88
C PHE A 22 -19.17 -4.82 -9.17
N ALA A 23 -20.24 -5.64 -9.27
CA ALA A 23 -21.06 -5.73 -10.50
C ALA A 23 -21.61 -4.37 -10.96
N PHE A 24 -21.95 -3.47 -10.01
CA PHE A 24 -22.43 -2.11 -10.27
C PHE A 24 -21.44 -1.25 -11.07
N PHE A 25 -20.14 -1.56 -10.95
CA PHE A 25 -19.11 -0.67 -11.45
C PHE A 25 -19.08 -0.63 -12.99
N ALA A 26 -19.48 -1.68 -13.68
CA ALA A 26 -19.52 -1.71 -15.13
C ALA A 26 -20.42 -0.61 -15.71
N ASP A 27 -21.63 -0.46 -15.16
CA ASP A 27 -22.57 0.59 -15.60
C ASP A 27 -22.10 1.98 -15.13
N ARG A 28 -21.61 2.07 -13.90
CA ARG A 28 -21.04 3.32 -13.36
C ARG A 28 -19.86 3.81 -14.18
N PHE A 29 -19.01 2.88 -14.61
CA PHE A 29 -17.86 3.19 -15.46
C PHE A 29 -18.31 3.79 -16.79
N ARG A 30 -19.24 3.13 -17.51
CA ARG A 30 -19.73 3.60 -18.81
C ARG A 30 -20.44 4.95 -18.73
N THR A 31 -21.25 5.14 -17.70
CA THR A 31 -22.15 6.32 -17.62
C THR A 31 -21.49 7.55 -17.00
N SER A 32 -20.54 7.37 -16.09
CA SER A 32 -19.99 8.47 -15.29
C SER A 32 -18.46 8.57 -15.35
N VAL A 33 -17.75 7.46 -15.22
CA VAL A 33 -16.29 7.49 -15.06
C VAL A 33 -15.60 7.67 -16.41
N GLN A 34 -15.92 6.83 -17.40
CA GLN A 34 -15.28 6.86 -18.72
C GLN A 34 -15.41 8.21 -19.43
N PRO A 35 -16.59 8.87 -19.47
CA PRO A 35 -16.70 10.20 -20.09
C PRO A 35 -15.80 11.24 -19.43
N ARG A 36 -15.67 11.21 -18.11
CA ARG A 36 -14.79 12.12 -17.34
C ARG A 36 -13.32 11.88 -17.65
N LEU A 37 -12.91 10.62 -17.76
CA LEU A 37 -11.54 10.24 -18.14
C LEU A 37 -11.22 10.67 -19.57
N LEU A 38 -12.13 10.41 -20.52
CA LEU A 38 -11.97 10.81 -21.93
C LEU A 38 -11.88 12.32 -22.10
N ALA A 39 -12.64 13.11 -21.32
CA ALA A 39 -12.55 14.57 -21.34
C ALA A 39 -11.16 15.11 -20.92
N ARG A 40 -10.33 14.29 -20.26
CA ARG A 40 -8.97 14.64 -19.83
C ARG A 40 -7.88 14.01 -20.69
N GLU A 41 -8.23 13.21 -21.71
CA GLU A 41 -7.23 12.51 -22.53
C GLU A 41 -6.31 13.48 -23.28
N ASP A 42 -6.85 14.59 -23.80
CA ASP A 42 -6.05 15.62 -24.48
C ASP A 42 -5.07 16.30 -23.51
N ASP A 43 -5.50 16.54 -22.26
CA ASP A 43 -4.60 17.07 -21.22
C ASP A 43 -3.45 16.12 -20.95
N ARG A 44 -3.74 14.81 -20.88
CA ARG A 44 -2.73 13.78 -20.71
C ARG A 44 -1.72 13.77 -21.85
N VAL A 45 -2.21 13.79 -23.10
CA VAL A 45 -1.35 13.79 -24.28
C VAL A 45 -0.43 15.01 -24.28
N ARG A 46 -0.97 16.20 -23.96
CA ARG A 46 -0.19 17.42 -23.81
C ARG A 46 0.86 17.32 -22.70
N ALA A 47 0.48 16.79 -21.54
CA ALA A 47 1.37 16.63 -20.40
C ALA A 47 2.50 15.63 -20.67
N VAL A 48 2.20 14.49 -21.33
CA VAL A 48 3.22 13.51 -21.75
C VAL A 48 4.18 14.14 -22.76
N LYS A 49 3.66 14.85 -23.77
CA LYS A 49 4.50 15.53 -24.75
C LYS A 49 5.38 16.60 -24.11
N LYS A 50 4.82 17.38 -23.18
CA LYS A 50 5.57 18.37 -22.40
C LYS A 50 6.70 17.71 -21.62
N GLN A 51 6.41 16.64 -20.87
CA GLN A 51 7.43 15.90 -20.12
C GLN A 51 8.54 15.38 -21.04
N MET A 52 8.20 14.79 -22.18
CA MET A 52 9.20 14.29 -23.14
C MET A 52 10.09 15.41 -23.68
N ASN A 53 9.52 16.57 -23.99
CA ASN A 53 10.28 17.72 -24.41
C ASN A 53 11.25 18.22 -23.31
N PHE A 54 10.80 18.28 -22.06
CA PHE A 54 11.67 18.66 -20.94
C PHE A 54 12.76 17.63 -20.66
N ILE A 55 12.50 16.33 -20.85
CA ILE A 55 13.52 15.28 -20.79
C ILE A 55 14.56 15.51 -21.89
N PHE A 56 14.12 15.75 -23.12
CA PHE A 56 15.02 16.01 -24.26
C PHE A 56 15.93 17.22 -23.99
N TRP A 57 15.34 18.34 -23.59
CA TRP A 57 16.12 19.57 -23.27
C TRP A 57 16.99 19.38 -22.03
N GLY A 58 16.55 18.59 -21.05
CA GLY A 58 17.34 18.25 -19.88
C GLY A 58 18.59 17.42 -20.21
N VAL A 59 18.46 16.45 -21.09
CA VAL A 59 19.59 15.64 -21.59
C VAL A 59 20.54 16.53 -22.39
N LEU A 60 20.00 17.37 -23.26
CA LEU A 60 20.82 18.29 -24.07
C LEU A 60 21.59 19.29 -23.18
N ALA A 61 20.94 19.86 -22.19
CA ALA A 61 21.58 20.75 -21.22
C ALA A 61 22.68 20.03 -20.41
N PHE A 62 22.41 18.81 -19.96
CA PHE A 62 23.43 17.98 -19.30
C PHE A 62 24.67 17.78 -20.17
N ILE A 63 24.49 17.38 -21.44
CA ILE A 63 25.58 17.16 -22.38
C ILE A 63 26.34 18.45 -22.61
N ALA A 64 25.63 19.56 -22.89
CA ALA A 64 26.25 20.87 -23.19
C ALA A 64 27.08 21.41 -22.02
N ILE A 65 26.52 21.34 -20.78
CA ILE A 65 27.22 21.82 -19.58
C ILE A 65 28.45 20.95 -19.30
N SER A 66 28.30 19.62 -19.43
CA SER A 66 29.39 18.66 -19.20
C SER A 66 30.53 18.85 -20.22
N ALA A 67 30.18 19.03 -21.50
CA ALA A 67 31.15 19.29 -22.58
C ALA A 67 31.87 20.63 -22.39
N ALA A 68 31.12 21.69 -22.07
CA ALA A 68 31.72 23.01 -21.79
C ALA A 68 32.66 22.97 -20.57
N GLY A 69 32.25 22.24 -19.51
CA GLY A 69 33.08 22.03 -18.32
C GLY A 69 34.41 21.33 -18.66
N TYR A 70 34.35 20.30 -19.49
CA TYR A 70 35.55 19.58 -19.93
C TYR A 70 36.45 20.43 -20.85
N ILE A 71 35.86 21.12 -21.83
CA ILE A 71 36.64 21.92 -22.83
C ILE A 71 37.28 23.13 -22.18
N PHE A 72 36.56 23.90 -21.36
CA PHE A 72 37.04 25.19 -20.85
C PHE A 72 37.77 25.10 -19.51
N PHE A 73 37.41 24.11 -18.68
CA PHE A 73 37.93 24.00 -17.33
C PHE A 73 38.69 22.72 -17.07
N GLN A 74 38.63 21.74 -18.00
CA GLN A 74 39.18 20.38 -17.86
C GLN A 74 38.74 19.67 -16.58
N GLU A 75 37.56 20.03 -16.08
CA GLU A 75 37.03 19.54 -14.78
C GLU A 75 35.73 18.78 -14.96
N PHE A 76 35.75 17.50 -14.60
CA PHE A 76 34.57 16.63 -14.68
C PHE A 76 33.46 16.96 -13.66
N PHE A 77 33.82 17.62 -12.55
CA PHE A 77 32.82 17.90 -11.50
C PHE A 77 31.71 18.86 -11.99
N ILE A 78 31.95 19.66 -13.06
CA ILE A 78 30.94 20.54 -13.66
C ILE A 78 29.75 19.75 -14.24
N ALA A 79 29.93 18.47 -14.59
CA ALA A 79 28.85 17.60 -14.99
C ALA A 79 27.74 17.46 -13.90
N ILE A 80 28.09 17.67 -12.62
CA ILE A 80 27.13 17.67 -11.51
C ILE A 80 26.10 18.79 -11.69
N PHE A 81 26.53 19.98 -12.13
CA PHE A 81 25.61 21.10 -12.40
C PHE A 81 24.70 20.80 -13.60
N GLY A 82 25.22 20.11 -14.63
CA GLY A 82 24.42 19.59 -15.73
C GLY A 82 23.37 18.60 -15.28
N ALA A 83 23.72 17.69 -14.37
CA ALA A 83 22.78 16.74 -13.78
C ALA A 83 21.66 17.42 -12.97
N PHE A 84 22.01 18.46 -12.17
CA PHE A 84 21.02 19.25 -11.45
C PHE A 84 20.09 20.01 -12.38
N ALA A 85 20.61 20.63 -13.44
CA ALA A 85 19.80 21.33 -14.45
C ALA A 85 18.84 20.35 -15.15
N GLY A 86 19.34 19.19 -15.59
CA GLY A 86 18.53 18.14 -16.21
C GLY A 86 17.45 17.60 -15.28
N PHE A 87 17.77 17.37 -14.01
CA PHE A 87 16.81 16.93 -13.00
C PHE A 87 15.74 18.02 -12.73
N GLY A 88 16.13 19.28 -12.64
CA GLY A 88 15.19 20.41 -12.48
C GLY A 88 14.19 20.49 -13.63
N LEU A 89 14.67 20.39 -14.88
CA LEU A 89 13.81 20.35 -16.07
C LEU A 89 12.88 19.13 -16.07
N TYR A 90 13.40 17.95 -15.72
CA TYR A 90 12.57 16.74 -15.59
C TYR A 90 11.47 16.93 -14.54
N ALA A 91 11.81 17.43 -13.35
CA ALA A 91 10.85 17.65 -12.27
C ALA A 91 9.75 18.63 -12.71
N TRP A 92 10.13 19.74 -13.35
CA TRP A 92 9.16 20.73 -13.86
C TRP A 92 8.27 20.13 -14.95
N GLY A 93 8.83 19.44 -15.93
CA GLY A 93 8.07 18.78 -16.99
C GLY A 93 7.10 17.71 -16.48
N SER A 94 7.38 17.12 -15.31
CA SER A 94 6.55 16.07 -14.70
C SER A 94 5.40 16.59 -13.85
N MET A 95 5.34 17.88 -13.51
CA MET A 95 4.35 18.44 -12.58
C MET A 95 2.91 18.24 -13.06
N ASP A 96 2.62 18.56 -14.33
CA ASP A 96 1.28 18.42 -14.90
C ASP A 96 0.86 16.94 -14.95
N LEU A 97 1.80 16.06 -15.30
CA LEU A 97 1.54 14.64 -15.37
C LEU A 97 1.24 14.03 -14.00
N ASN A 98 1.97 14.46 -12.96
CA ASN A 98 1.73 14.05 -11.58
C ASN A 98 0.39 14.56 -11.04
N ARG A 99 -0.01 15.78 -11.42
CA ARG A 99 -1.34 16.30 -11.08
C ARG A 99 -2.44 15.47 -11.73
N LEU A 100 -2.33 15.20 -13.03
CA LEU A 100 -3.29 14.37 -13.76
C LEU A 100 -3.36 12.95 -13.21
N ALA A 101 -2.24 12.37 -12.77
CA ALA A 101 -2.22 11.06 -12.14
C ALA A 101 -3.07 11.04 -10.85
N LYS A 102 -2.96 12.09 -10.03
CA LYS A 102 -3.78 12.24 -8.82
C LYS A 102 -5.26 12.43 -9.14
N GLU A 103 -5.59 13.27 -10.12
CA GLU A 103 -6.96 13.48 -10.56
C GLU A 103 -7.57 12.17 -11.11
N THR A 104 -6.82 11.43 -11.92
CA THR A 104 -7.24 10.12 -12.45
C THR A 104 -7.50 9.11 -11.33
N LYS A 105 -6.61 9.08 -10.35
CA LYS A 105 -6.75 8.22 -9.16
C LYS A 105 -8.08 8.51 -8.44
N LEU A 106 -8.37 9.77 -8.18
CA LEU A 106 -9.63 10.19 -7.55
C LEU A 106 -10.85 9.80 -8.40
N MET A 107 -10.81 10.05 -9.73
CA MET A 107 -11.90 9.71 -10.63
C MET A 107 -12.26 8.22 -10.65
N LEU A 108 -11.27 7.35 -10.37
CA LEU A 108 -11.46 5.90 -10.34
C LEU A 108 -11.84 5.39 -8.95
N ILE A 109 -11.29 5.98 -7.88
CA ILE A 109 -11.48 5.50 -6.51
C ILE A 109 -12.78 6.02 -5.91
N GLU A 110 -13.13 7.30 -6.11
CA GLU A 110 -14.33 7.92 -5.52
C GLU A 110 -15.64 7.18 -5.86
N PRO A 111 -15.89 6.75 -7.12
CA PRO A 111 -17.12 6.02 -7.43
C PRO A 111 -17.23 4.68 -6.70
N VAL A 112 -16.10 4.00 -6.49
CA VAL A 112 -16.06 2.74 -5.74
C VAL A 112 -16.24 2.99 -4.25
N SER A 113 -15.46 3.89 -3.67
CA SER A 113 -15.54 4.19 -2.24
C SER A 113 -16.90 4.73 -1.82
N SER A 114 -17.50 5.62 -2.64
CA SER A 114 -18.83 6.18 -2.35
C SER A 114 -19.94 5.13 -2.40
N GLU A 115 -19.88 4.17 -3.32
CA GLU A 115 -20.87 3.10 -3.39
C GLU A 115 -20.89 2.23 -2.13
N PHE A 116 -19.70 2.00 -1.57
CA PHE A 116 -19.58 1.26 -0.31
C PHE A 116 -19.69 2.15 0.94
N GLY A 117 -20.09 3.42 0.80
CA GLY A 117 -20.23 4.36 1.92
C GLY A 117 -18.89 4.67 2.63
N MET A 118 -17.78 4.58 1.91
CA MET A 118 -16.44 4.82 2.43
C MET A 118 -15.95 6.22 2.07
N GLN A 119 -15.13 6.80 2.94
CA GLN A 119 -14.44 8.05 2.68
C GLN A 119 -13.00 7.75 2.24
N PHE A 120 -12.59 8.36 1.14
CA PHE A 120 -11.23 8.26 0.62
C PHE A 120 -10.47 9.57 0.81
N GLN A 121 -9.22 9.48 1.26
CA GLN A 121 -8.30 10.61 1.36
C GLN A 121 -6.95 10.24 0.73
N LEU A 122 -6.58 10.96 -0.32
CA LEU A 122 -5.33 10.72 -1.07
C LEU A 122 -4.08 10.96 -0.24
N ALA A 123 -4.08 12.00 0.59
CA ALA A 123 -2.96 12.40 1.45
C ALA A 123 -3.50 12.77 2.84
N PRO A 124 -3.76 11.76 3.69
CA PRO A 124 -4.30 12.00 5.02
C PRO A 124 -3.27 12.63 5.95
N ALA A 125 -3.76 13.30 6.99
CA ALA A 125 -2.96 13.57 8.18
C ALA A 125 -2.50 12.24 8.83
N PRO A 126 -1.49 12.25 9.71
CA PRO A 126 -1.06 11.02 10.37
C PRO A 126 -2.24 10.27 11.00
N PRO A 127 -2.56 9.05 10.56
CA PRO A 127 -3.66 8.28 11.14
C PRO A 127 -3.34 7.88 12.58
N ASP A 128 -4.30 7.99 13.51
CA ASP A 128 -4.07 7.61 14.92
C ASP A 128 -3.64 6.14 15.06
N ALA A 129 -4.14 5.27 14.18
CA ALA A 129 -3.79 3.85 14.19
C ALA A 129 -2.29 3.59 14.00
N ILE A 130 -1.52 4.47 13.33
CA ILE A 130 -0.07 4.23 13.13
C ILE A 130 0.71 4.27 14.44
N HIS A 131 0.33 5.14 15.37
CA HIS A 131 0.97 5.21 16.69
C HIS A 131 0.67 3.97 17.53
N ARG A 132 -0.56 3.43 17.41
CA ARG A 132 -0.92 2.15 18.04
C ARG A 132 -0.19 0.97 17.41
N CYS A 133 -0.06 0.94 16.07
CA CYS A 133 0.77 -0.06 15.38
C CYS A 133 2.22 -0.03 15.88
N ARG A 134 2.80 1.15 16.08
CA ARG A 134 4.15 1.30 16.64
C ARG A 134 4.21 0.80 18.08
N ALA A 135 3.27 1.20 18.93
CA ALA A 135 3.24 0.82 20.35
C ALA A 135 3.16 -0.71 20.52
N LEU A 136 2.45 -1.40 19.62
CA LEU A 136 2.31 -2.85 19.60
C LEU A 136 3.44 -3.57 18.84
N GLY A 137 4.39 -2.83 18.24
CA GLY A 137 5.53 -3.40 17.54
C GLY A 137 5.22 -3.92 16.12
N LEU A 138 4.08 -3.54 15.54
CA LEU A 138 3.71 -3.94 14.18
C LEU A 138 4.52 -3.21 13.11
N VAL A 139 4.92 -1.97 13.39
CA VAL A 139 5.82 -1.19 12.55
C VAL A 139 7.02 -0.70 13.36
N PRO A 140 8.20 -0.52 12.73
CA PRO A 140 9.38 0.02 13.40
C PRO A 140 9.20 1.48 13.82
N SER A 141 10.12 2.02 14.61
CA SER A 141 10.26 3.47 14.83
C SER A 141 10.72 4.16 13.54
N TRP A 142 10.35 5.42 13.41
CA TRP A 142 10.71 6.25 12.23
C TRP A 142 10.97 7.70 12.65
N ASP A 143 11.71 8.42 11.79
CA ASP A 143 11.97 9.85 11.94
C ASP A 143 11.13 10.70 10.98
N ARG A 144 10.76 10.14 9.83
CA ARG A 144 9.80 10.76 8.90
C ARG A 144 8.85 9.73 8.32
N ALA A 145 7.64 10.17 8.00
CA ALA A 145 6.59 9.34 7.44
C ALA A 145 5.84 10.05 6.32
N LYS A 146 5.36 9.26 5.37
CA LYS A 146 4.38 9.67 4.36
C LYS A 146 3.19 8.74 4.46
N TYR A 147 1.99 9.30 4.51
CA TYR A 147 0.74 8.56 4.53
C TYR A 147 -0.03 8.84 3.26
N GLU A 148 -0.59 7.80 2.67
CA GLU A 148 -1.32 7.86 1.40
C GLU A 148 -2.55 6.96 1.49
N ASP A 149 -3.54 7.24 0.63
CA ASP A 149 -4.64 6.34 0.29
C ASP A 149 -5.42 5.81 1.49
N GLN A 150 -5.86 6.72 2.35
CA GLN A 150 -6.69 6.33 3.49
C GLN A 150 -8.13 6.08 3.03
N LEU A 151 -8.65 4.92 3.41
CA LEU A 151 -10.06 4.54 3.33
C LEU A 151 -10.60 4.37 4.75
N THR A 152 -11.68 5.05 5.06
CA THR A 152 -12.41 4.89 6.32
C THR A 152 -13.87 4.64 6.04
N GLY A 153 -14.51 3.80 6.84
CA GLY A 153 -15.92 3.48 6.66
C GLY A 153 -16.35 2.29 7.50
N MET A 154 -17.45 1.70 7.06
CA MET A 154 -18.01 0.49 7.66
C MET A 154 -17.98 -0.65 6.62
N ARG A 155 -17.61 -1.84 7.05
CA ARG A 155 -17.83 -3.06 6.27
C ARG A 155 -18.78 -3.96 7.04
N GLY A 156 -20.03 -4.05 6.57
CA GLY A 156 -21.13 -4.51 7.43
C GLY A 156 -21.26 -3.59 8.65
N ASP A 157 -21.23 -4.17 9.85
CA ASP A 157 -21.34 -3.42 11.12
C ASP A 157 -19.97 -3.03 11.72
N VAL A 158 -18.88 -3.26 10.96
CA VAL A 158 -17.51 -3.14 11.49
C VAL A 158 -16.83 -1.88 10.96
N PRO A 159 -16.53 -0.90 11.82
CA PRO A 159 -15.75 0.26 11.42
C PRO A 159 -14.29 -0.12 11.18
N PHE A 160 -13.73 0.43 10.12
CA PHE A 160 -12.33 0.21 9.77
C PHE A 160 -11.63 1.50 9.32
N GLN A 161 -10.31 1.50 9.44
CA GLN A 161 -9.40 2.47 8.86
C GLN A 161 -8.27 1.73 8.17
N PHE A 162 -8.22 1.85 6.84
CA PHE A 162 -7.11 1.39 6.01
C PHE A 162 -6.30 2.60 5.57
N PHE A 163 -4.98 2.49 5.50
CA PHE A 163 -4.09 3.51 4.94
C PHE A 163 -2.75 2.91 4.53
N GLU A 164 -2.05 3.61 3.65
CA GLU A 164 -0.69 3.28 3.28
C GLU A 164 0.31 4.14 4.03
N ALA A 165 1.43 3.53 4.42
CA ALA A 165 2.49 4.21 5.14
C ALA A 165 3.87 3.91 4.52
N HIS A 166 4.66 4.96 4.36
CA HIS A 166 6.07 4.88 4.04
C HIS A 166 6.86 5.56 5.17
N LEU A 167 7.56 4.74 5.95
CA LEU A 167 8.28 5.14 7.15
C LEU A 167 9.78 5.04 6.90
N GLU A 168 10.53 6.08 7.28
CA GLU A 168 11.96 6.15 7.07
C GLU A 168 12.69 6.57 8.33
N GLU A 169 13.86 5.98 8.55
CA GLU A 169 14.76 6.28 9.64
C GLU A 169 15.98 7.08 9.11
N LYS A 170 16.40 8.06 9.87
CA LYS A 170 17.61 8.84 9.61
C LYS A 170 18.81 8.06 10.13
N ARG A 171 19.67 7.59 9.23
CA ARG A 171 20.94 6.95 9.59
C ARG A 171 22.10 7.88 9.30
N THR A 172 22.93 8.11 10.30
CA THR A 172 24.13 8.92 10.20
C THR A 172 25.34 8.02 10.35
N THR A 173 26.20 8.02 9.35
CA THR A 173 27.46 7.23 9.35
C THR A 173 28.63 8.22 9.26
N THR A 174 29.61 8.04 10.13
CA THR A 174 30.86 8.84 10.08
C THR A 174 31.97 7.93 9.57
N ASP A 175 32.67 8.36 8.53
CA ASP A 175 33.82 7.64 7.98
C ASP A 175 35.07 7.83 8.86
N GLY A 176 36.13 7.02 8.63
CA GLY A 176 37.38 7.09 9.38
C GLY A 176 38.15 8.42 9.22
N LYS A 177 37.67 9.33 8.36
CA LYS A 177 38.20 10.68 8.15
C LYS A 177 37.31 11.77 8.80
N GLY A 178 36.35 11.38 9.65
CA GLY A 178 35.46 12.30 10.36
C GLY A 178 34.34 12.91 9.48
N ARG A 179 34.12 12.43 8.26
CA ARG A 179 33.06 12.92 7.40
C ARG A 179 31.76 12.23 7.76
N THR A 180 30.76 13.01 8.11
CA THR A 180 29.42 12.51 8.46
C THR A 180 28.52 12.54 7.24
N ARG A 181 27.92 11.38 6.93
CA ARG A 181 26.92 11.23 5.88
C ARG A 181 25.60 10.82 6.50
N THR A 182 24.54 11.55 6.20
CA THR A 182 23.17 11.21 6.57
C THR A 182 22.46 10.59 5.40
N THR A 183 21.82 9.44 5.62
CA THR A 183 20.96 8.74 4.65
C THR A 183 19.60 8.45 5.28
N TRP A 184 18.56 8.47 4.46
CA TRP A 184 17.23 8.05 4.85
C TRP A 184 17.00 6.61 4.37
N VAL A 185 16.65 5.74 5.29
CA VAL A 185 16.46 4.31 5.02
C VAL A 185 15.00 3.97 5.26
N THR A 186 14.35 3.40 4.27
CA THR A 186 12.98 2.87 4.42
C THR A 186 13.00 1.71 5.43
N VAL A 187 12.27 1.88 6.54
CA VAL A 187 12.11 0.87 7.58
C VAL A 187 10.78 0.13 7.48
N PHE A 188 9.77 0.77 6.90
CA PHE A 188 8.50 0.14 6.55
C PHE A 188 7.90 0.83 5.34
N ARG A 189 7.34 0.05 4.43
CA ARG A 189 6.47 0.51 3.36
C ARG A 189 5.38 -0.54 3.15
N GLY A 190 4.12 -0.12 3.18
CA GLY A 190 3.02 -1.04 3.02
C GLY A 190 1.71 -0.52 3.58
N GLN A 191 0.79 -1.45 3.79
CA GLN A 191 -0.58 -1.22 4.20
C GLN A 191 -0.73 -1.40 5.72
N CYS A 192 -1.50 -0.51 6.32
CA CYS A 192 -1.97 -0.62 7.70
C CYS A 192 -3.49 -0.65 7.72
N LEU A 193 -4.04 -1.53 8.56
CA LEU A 193 -5.47 -1.67 8.75
C LEU A 193 -5.77 -1.69 10.25
N ALA A 194 -6.71 -0.87 10.68
CA ALA A 194 -7.31 -0.91 12.00
C ALA A 194 -8.78 -1.31 11.85
N VAL A 195 -9.20 -2.32 12.56
CA VAL A 195 -10.57 -2.82 12.58
C VAL A 195 -11.03 -2.87 14.03
N ARG A 196 -12.17 -2.23 14.33
CA ARG A 196 -12.76 -2.35 15.65
C ARG A 196 -13.47 -3.70 15.76
N PHE A 197 -13.15 -4.43 16.81
CA PHE A 197 -13.70 -5.75 17.06
C PHE A 197 -14.93 -5.66 17.99
N HIS A 198 -15.89 -6.55 17.81
CA HIS A 198 -17.10 -6.57 18.66
C HIS A 198 -16.87 -7.11 20.09
N LYS A 199 -15.67 -7.63 20.35
CA LYS A 199 -15.27 -8.16 21.66
C LYS A 199 -14.22 -7.25 22.27
N GLU A 200 -14.39 -6.97 23.56
CA GLU A 200 -13.35 -6.31 24.34
C GLU A 200 -12.24 -7.32 24.65
N PHE A 201 -11.01 -6.93 24.41
CA PHE A 201 -9.83 -7.69 24.77
C PHE A 201 -9.22 -7.06 26.01
N HIS A 202 -8.98 -7.85 27.04
CA HIS A 202 -8.33 -7.40 28.27
C HIS A 202 -6.81 -7.49 28.17
N GLY A 203 -6.33 -8.42 27.37
CA GLY A 203 -4.91 -8.63 27.11
C GLY A 203 -4.46 -8.09 25.76
N ILE A 204 -3.17 -8.32 25.50
CA ILE A 204 -2.55 -8.04 24.21
C ILE A 204 -2.18 -9.38 23.58
N THR A 205 -2.65 -9.63 22.33
CA THR A 205 -2.23 -10.78 21.52
C THR A 205 -1.56 -10.28 20.26
N LYS A 206 -0.36 -10.76 19.98
CA LYS A 206 0.43 -10.38 18.79
C LYS A 206 0.73 -11.61 17.95
N VAL A 207 0.59 -11.46 16.65
CA VAL A 207 0.88 -12.51 15.65
C VAL A 207 1.92 -11.97 14.69
N TYR A 208 3.05 -12.64 14.62
CA TYR A 208 4.15 -12.29 13.70
C TYR A 208 4.42 -13.46 12.78
N ARG A 209 4.75 -13.15 11.53
CA ARG A 209 5.25 -14.18 10.63
C ARG A 209 6.54 -14.78 11.15
N ASP A 210 6.65 -16.10 11.12
CA ASP A 210 7.90 -16.78 11.46
C ASP A 210 8.94 -16.56 10.34
N MET A 211 10.05 -15.94 10.67
CA MET A 211 11.17 -15.69 9.77
C MET A 211 12.38 -16.60 10.12
N GLY A 212 12.15 -17.67 10.87
CA GLY A 212 13.19 -18.60 11.28
C GLY A 212 14.28 -17.93 12.12
N ALA A 213 15.56 -18.20 11.80
CA ALA A 213 16.70 -17.70 12.56
C ALA A 213 16.82 -16.16 12.64
N PHE A 214 16.15 -15.42 11.75
CA PHE A 214 16.14 -13.96 11.77
C PHE A 214 15.14 -13.33 12.75
N ASN A 215 14.26 -14.13 13.36
CA ASN A 215 13.27 -13.66 14.33
C ASN A 215 13.88 -13.05 15.60
N TRP A 216 15.12 -13.39 15.95
CA TRP A 216 15.76 -12.87 17.16
C TRP A 216 15.95 -11.34 17.12
N LEU A 217 16.22 -10.76 15.94
CA LEU A 217 16.31 -9.29 15.75
C LEU A 217 14.94 -8.60 15.85
N ALA A 218 13.88 -9.27 15.38
CA ALA A 218 12.52 -8.75 15.46
C ALA A 218 11.88 -8.90 16.87
N LYS A 219 12.42 -9.79 17.70
CA LYS A 219 11.97 -10.07 19.08
C LYS A 219 12.41 -9.04 20.12
N PHE A 220 13.32 -8.12 19.76
CA PHE A 220 13.70 -7.03 20.65
C PHE A 220 12.49 -6.12 20.91
N GLY A 221 11.92 -6.21 22.11
CA GLY A 221 10.78 -5.40 22.56
C GLY A 221 9.47 -6.15 22.73
N ILE A 222 9.38 -7.45 22.40
CA ILE A 222 8.23 -8.29 22.74
C ILE A 222 8.34 -8.65 24.22
N LYS A 223 7.39 -8.18 25.02
CA LYS A 223 7.35 -8.43 26.48
C LYS A 223 6.46 -9.62 26.83
N GLU A 224 5.53 -9.95 25.95
CA GLU A 224 4.51 -10.97 26.16
C GLU A 224 5.11 -12.38 25.95
N PRO A 225 4.71 -13.37 26.76
CA PRO A 225 5.14 -14.76 26.58
C PRO A 225 4.61 -15.36 25.28
N ARG A 226 5.37 -16.31 24.72
CA ARG A 226 4.92 -17.06 23.54
C ARG A 226 3.71 -17.93 23.89
N VAL A 227 2.70 -17.88 23.04
CA VAL A 227 1.52 -18.74 23.09
C VAL A 227 1.68 -19.82 22.03
N ARG A 228 1.57 -21.07 22.44
CA ARG A 228 1.55 -22.21 21.50
C ARG A 228 0.10 -22.54 21.14
N LEU A 229 -0.13 -22.78 19.88
CA LEU A 229 -1.41 -23.17 19.31
C LEU A 229 -1.37 -24.62 18.84
N GLU A 230 -2.52 -25.21 18.63
CA GLU A 230 -2.62 -26.64 18.28
C GLU A 230 -2.49 -26.89 16.76
N ASP A 231 -2.60 -25.86 15.93
CA ASP A 231 -2.52 -25.98 14.48
C ASP A 231 -1.04 -25.94 14.01
N PRO A 232 -0.50 -27.07 13.49
CA PRO A 232 0.90 -27.13 13.07
C PRO A 232 1.21 -26.31 11.82
N GLU A 233 0.23 -26.07 10.92
CA GLU A 233 0.41 -25.26 9.72
C GLU A 233 0.52 -23.79 10.11
N PHE A 234 -0.32 -23.35 11.04
CA PHE A 234 -0.28 -22.01 11.58
C PHE A 234 1.01 -21.74 12.38
N GLU A 235 1.40 -22.66 13.28
CA GLU A 235 2.65 -22.56 14.07
C GLU A 235 3.92 -22.51 13.20
N LYS A 236 3.88 -23.12 12.00
CA LYS A 236 4.96 -23.05 11.01
C LYS A 236 5.05 -21.71 10.29
N ALA A 237 3.92 -21.03 10.11
CA ALA A 237 3.84 -19.76 9.41
C ALA A 237 3.96 -18.56 10.35
N PHE A 238 3.46 -18.68 11.60
CA PHE A 238 3.33 -17.59 12.53
C PHE A 238 3.82 -17.94 13.94
N GLU A 239 4.34 -16.93 14.63
CA GLU A 239 4.58 -16.96 16.07
C GLU A 239 3.58 -16.06 16.77
N VAL A 240 3.02 -16.56 17.88
CA VAL A 240 2.03 -15.84 18.69
C VAL A 240 2.61 -15.49 20.05
N TYR A 241 2.35 -14.27 20.48
CA TYR A 241 2.71 -13.76 21.81
C TYR A 241 1.48 -13.13 22.45
N GLY A 242 1.21 -13.43 23.70
CA GLY A 242 0.03 -12.94 24.38
C GLY A 242 0.25 -12.72 25.88
N SER A 243 -0.31 -11.64 26.43
CA SER A 243 -0.32 -11.40 27.87
C SER A 243 -1.27 -12.35 28.62
N ASP A 244 -2.31 -12.84 27.93
CA ASP A 244 -3.24 -13.87 28.38
C ASP A 244 -3.33 -15.00 27.35
N GLN A 245 -2.91 -16.20 27.76
CA GLN A 245 -2.89 -17.37 26.87
C GLN A 245 -4.28 -17.92 26.56
N VAL A 246 -5.24 -17.79 27.48
CA VAL A 246 -6.61 -18.25 27.28
C VAL A 246 -7.32 -17.34 26.28
N GLU A 247 -7.19 -16.03 26.48
CA GLU A 247 -7.73 -15.03 25.56
C GLU A 247 -7.13 -15.16 24.15
N ALA A 248 -5.80 -15.35 24.05
CA ALA A 248 -5.14 -15.54 22.76
C ALA A 248 -5.69 -16.73 21.97
N ARG A 249 -5.92 -17.90 22.63
CA ARG A 249 -6.55 -19.06 22.00
C ARG A 249 -8.02 -18.83 21.65
N PHE A 250 -8.72 -18.04 22.45
CA PHE A 250 -10.10 -17.66 22.17
C PHE A 250 -10.24 -16.73 20.96
N ILE A 251 -9.29 -15.85 20.74
CA ILE A 251 -9.21 -14.96 19.57
C ILE A 251 -8.80 -15.75 18.32
N LEU A 252 -7.73 -16.55 18.43
CA LEU A 252 -7.14 -17.31 17.34
C LEU A 252 -7.83 -18.66 17.18
N THR A 253 -9.12 -18.62 16.84
CA THR A 253 -9.88 -19.84 16.50
C THR A 253 -9.33 -20.50 15.24
N PRO A 254 -9.59 -21.81 15.00
CA PRO A 254 -9.16 -22.49 13.77
C PRO A 254 -9.58 -21.76 12.49
N ASP A 255 -10.81 -21.28 12.41
CA ASP A 255 -11.31 -20.50 11.28
C ASP A 255 -10.56 -19.15 11.10
N PHE A 256 -10.19 -18.51 12.19
CA PHE A 256 -9.41 -17.27 12.11
C PHE A 256 -7.95 -17.55 11.70
N MET A 257 -7.35 -18.62 12.18
CA MET A 257 -6.00 -19.05 11.79
C MET A 257 -5.94 -19.39 10.30
N GLU A 258 -6.95 -20.11 9.77
CA GLU A 258 -7.05 -20.42 8.34
C GLU A 258 -7.15 -19.14 7.49
N ARG A 259 -7.92 -18.15 7.93
CA ARG A 259 -8.01 -16.84 7.25
C ARG A 259 -6.68 -16.10 7.24
N LEU A 260 -5.94 -16.08 8.35
CA LEU A 260 -4.60 -15.47 8.41
C LEU A 260 -3.62 -16.19 7.47
N LEU A 261 -3.65 -17.51 7.40
CA LEU A 261 -2.87 -18.29 6.44
C LEU A 261 -3.27 -17.97 5.00
N GLY A 262 -4.56 -17.78 4.73
CA GLY A 262 -5.06 -17.33 3.43
C GLY A 262 -4.54 -15.96 3.04
N LEU A 263 -4.51 -15.02 3.98
CA LEU A 263 -3.93 -13.68 3.77
C LEU A 263 -2.42 -13.75 3.53
N GLU A 264 -1.70 -14.54 4.30
CA GLU A 264 -0.25 -14.73 4.13
C GLU A 264 0.07 -15.21 2.71
N ARG A 265 -0.69 -16.19 2.20
CA ARG A 265 -0.57 -16.69 0.83
C ARG A 265 -0.90 -15.62 -0.22
N ALA A 266 -1.99 -14.87 -0.03
CA ALA A 266 -2.43 -13.81 -0.94
C ALA A 266 -1.40 -12.67 -1.04
N PHE A 267 -0.76 -12.32 0.07
CA PHE A 267 0.30 -11.31 0.12
C PHE A 267 1.70 -11.89 -0.13
N GLN A 268 1.81 -13.13 -0.61
CA GLN A 268 3.05 -13.79 -1.05
C GLN A 268 4.16 -13.78 0.01
N GLY A 269 3.80 -14.07 1.25
CA GLY A 269 4.76 -14.16 2.34
C GLY A 269 5.42 -12.84 2.72
N LYS A 270 4.84 -11.69 2.36
CA LYS A 270 5.28 -10.39 2.84
C LYS A 270 5.05 -10.31 4.35
N GLN A 271 5.87 -9.53 5.04
CA GLN A 271 5.83 -9.43 6.50
C GLN A 271 4.44 -8.97 6.98
N LEU A 272 3.59 -9.95 7.29
CA LEU A 272 2.30 -9.72 7.91
C LEU A 272 2.48 -9.73 9.42
N ARG A 273 2.00 -8.70 10.08
CA ARG A 273 2.00 -8.54 11.54
C ARG A 273 0.62 -8.12 11.97
N CYS A 274 0.09 -8.76 13.00
CA CYS A 274 -1.24 -8.48 13.53
C CYS A 274 -1.18 -8.36 15.05
N ALA A 275 -2.00 -7.52 15.65
CA ALA A 275 -2.16 -7.42 17.08
C ALA A 275 -3.61 -7.14 17.46
N PHE A 276 -4.01 -7.68 18.59
CA PHE A 276 -5.31 -7.47 19.24
C PHE A 276 -5.07 -6.79 20.58
N ALA A 277 -5.67 -5.65 20.78
CA ALA A 277 -5.58 -4.88 22.02
C ALA A 277 -6.72 -3.87 22.11
N GLY A 278 -7.34 -3.72 23.30
CA GLY A 278 -8.32 -2.66 23.56
C GLY A 278 -9.53 -2.67 22.63
N GLY A 279 -10.04 -3.84 22.27
CA GLY A 279 -11.19 -3.97 21.36
C GLY A 279 -10.88 -3.66 19.88
N GLU A 280 -9.61 -3.46 19.52
CA GLU A 280 -9.17 -3.27 18.13
C GLU A 280 -8.25 -4.40 17.71
N MET A 281 -8.33 -4.69 16.41
CA MET A 281 -7.32 -5.45 15.72
C MET A 281 -6.58 -4.54 14.76
N LEU A 282 -5.27 -4.57 14.86
CA LEU A 282 -4.36 -3.84 14.01
C LEU A 282 -3.56 -4.82 13.15
N LEU A 283 -3.44 -4.50 11.86
CA LEU A 283 -2.67 -5.27 10.90
C LEU A 283 -1.69 -4.35 10.17
N ALA A 284 -0.48 -4.82 9.97
CA ALA A 284 0.51 -4.19 9.10
C ALA A 284 1.08 -5.23 8.13
N VAL A 285 1.04 -4.91 6.84
CA VAL A 285 1.56 -5.77 5.76
C VAL A 285 2.58 -4.97 4.97
N ALA A 286 3.83 -5.40 4.96
CA ALA A 286 4.84 -4.79 4.11
C ALA A 286 4.57 -5.13 2.63
N GLY A 287 4.66 -4.13 1.77
CA GLY A 287 4.38 -4.34 0.35
C GLY A 287 4.46 -3.09 -0.50
N LYS A 288 4.10 -3.23 -1.77
CA LYS A 288 3.92 -2.10 -2.69
C LYS A 288 2.63 -1.38 -2.35
N ASN A 289 2.54 -0.10 -2.73
CA ASN A 289 1.30 0.64 -2.65
C ASN A 289 0.21 -0.05 -3.50
N LEU A 290 -1.01 -0.03 -2.99
CA LEU A 290 -2.24 -0.37 -3.69
C LEU A 290 -2.89 0.91 -4.25
N LEU A 291 -4.02 0.76 -4.94
CA LEU A 291 -4.82 1.88 -5.44
C LEU A 291 -4.03 2.88 -6.33
N GLU A 292 -2.99 2.43 -7.00
CA GLU A 292 -2.19 3.30 -7.85
C GLU A 292 -2.87 3.55 -9.21
N SER A 293 -2.81 4.79 -9.69
CA SER A 293 -3.39 5.14 -11.00
C SER A 293 -2.66 4.55 -12.21
N GLY A 294 -1.59 3.80 -11.98
CA GLY A 294 -0.76 3.24 -13.05
C GLY A 294 -0.01 4.29 -13.87
N SER A 295 0.57 3.86 -14.99
CA SER A 295 1.37 4.74 -15.85
C SER A 295 0.50 5.72 -16.64
N MET A 296 0.80 7.01 -16.55
CA MET A 296 0.17 8.06 -17.37
C MET A 296 0.57 8.02 -18.87
N ARG A 297 1.43 7.09 -19.26
CA ARG A 297 1.74 6.85 -20.68
C ARG A 297 0.65 6.06 -21.41
N ARG A 298 -0.18 5.31 -20.66
CA ARG A 298 -1.38 4.63 -21.16
C ARG A 298 -2.54 5.62 -21.23
N ARG A 299 -3.57 5.30 -22.02
CA ARG A 299 -4.79 6.12 -22.11
C ARG A 299 -5.45 6.30 -20.74
N MET A 300 -6.21 7.37 -20.59
CA MET A 300 -6.93 7.63 -19.33
C MET A 300 -7.96 6.55 -19.02
N ASP A 301 -8.66 6.06 -20.05
CA ASP A 301 -9.70 5.03 -19.98
C ASP A 301 -9.17 3.59 -20.14
N ASP A 302 -7.85 3.36 -19.97
CA ASP A 302 -7.25 2.02 -20.04
C ASP A 302 -7.90 1.07 -19.02
N LEU A 303 -8.55 0.03 -19.51
CA LEU A 303 -9.28 -0.95 -18.70
C LEU A 303 -8.37 -1.83 -17.83
N ASN A 304 -7.10 -1.97 -18.18
CA ASN A 304 -6.13 -2.62 -17.29
C ASN A 304 -5.95 -1.83 -15.99
N ARG A 305 -5.87 -0.51 -16.08
CA ARG A 305 -5.80 0.39 -14.92
C ARG A 305 -7.04 0.26 -14.04
N VAL A 306 -8.22 0.25 -14.67
CA VAL A 306 -9.49 0.05 -13.97
C VAL A 306 -9.49 -1.27 -13.23
N ARG A 307 -9.11 -2.35 -13.91
CA ARG A 307 -9.02 -3.69 -13.32
C ARG A 307 -8.03 -3.74 -12.14
N GLU A 308 -6.85 -3.14 -12.29
CA GLU A 308 -5.84 -3.08 -11.22
C GLU A 308 -6.43 -2.44 -9.95
N ILE A 309 -7.08 -1.28 -10.06
CA ILE A 309 -7.71 -0.59 -8.92
C ILE A 309 -8.83 -1.42 -8.29
N LEU A 310 -9.68 -2.06 -9.10
CA LEU A 310 -10.76 -2.90 -8.57
C LEU A 310 -10.23 -4.15 -7.86
N LEU A 311 -9.14 -4.74 -8.35
CA LEU A 311 -8.45 -5.85 -7.68
C LEU A 311 -7.81 -5.40 -6.36
N ASP A 312 -7.26 -4.18 -6.30
CA ASP A 312 -6.73 -3.60 -5.07
C ASP A 312 -7.83 -3.38 -4.03
N PHE A 313 -8.99 -2.86 -4.44
CA PHE A 313 -10.17 -2.78 -3.56
C PHE A 313 -10.62 -4.16 -3.09
N ALA A 314 -10.66 -5.14 -3.98
CA ALA A 314 -11.01 -6.52 -3.62
C ALA A 314 -10.02 -7.10 -2.58
N ALA A 315 -8.72 -6.81 -2.73
CA ALA A 315 -7.70 -7.21 -1.76
C ALA A 315 -7.90 -6.52 -0.40
N ILE A 316 -8.22 -5.22 -0.39
CA ILE A 316 -8.54 -4.48 0.84
C ILE A 316 -9.79 -5.07 1.52
N PHE A 317 -10.84 -5.36 0.75
CA PHE A 317 -12.06 -5.98 1.29
C PHE A 317 -11.78 -7.38 1.82
N LEU A 318 -10.95 -8.16 1.14
CA LEU A 318 -10.52 -9.46 1.62
C LEU A 318 -9.83 -9.35 3.00
N LEU A 319 -8.94 -8.35 3.15
CA LEU A 319 -8.30 -8.06 4.45
C LEU A 319 -9.34 -7.74 5.52
N ILE A 320 -10.26 -6.82 5.24
CA ILE A 320 -11.29 -6.41 6.20
C ILE A 320 -12.22 -7.59 6.53
N ASP A 321 -12.72 -8.30 5.53
CA ASP A 321 -13.66 -9.41 5.71
C ASP A 321 -13.02 -10.59 6.46
N ALA A 322 -11.75 -10.89 6.18
CA ALA A 322 -11.01 -11.91 6.91
C ALA A 322 -10.91 -11.57 8.40
N MET A 323 -10.85 -10.28 8.71
CA MET A 323 -10.66 -9.77 10.06
C MET A 323 -11.97 -9.47 10.79
N SER A 324 -13.04 -9.11 10.05
CA SER A 324 -14.32 -8.65 10.63
C SER A 324 -15.37 -9.73 10.79
N ARG A 325 -15.26 -10.88 10.09
CA ARG A 325 -16.28 -11.93 10.21
C ARG A 325 -16.41 -12.34 11.65
N LYS A 326 -17.63 -12.17 12.18
CA LYS A 326 -18.02 -12.56 13.54
C LYS A 326 -17.52 -13.96 13.81
N LEU A 327 -16.85 -14.17 14.92
CA LEU A 327 -16.68 -15.45 15.56
C LEU A 327 -18.06 -15.93 16.08
N THR A 328 -19.01 -16.11 15.17
CA THR A 328 -20.34 -16.61 15.52
C THR A 328 -20.35 -18.12 15.29
N PRO A 329 -20.87 -18.91 16.26
CA PRO A 329 -21.03 -20.36 16.12
C PRO A 329 -21.91 -20.80 14.94
N ASP A 330 -22.69 -19.87 14.36
CA ASP A 330 -23.63 -20.16 13.27
C ASP A 330 -23.02 -20.24 11.86
N ALA A 331 -21.75 -19.88 11.67
CA ALA A 331 -21.07 -20.03 10.38
C ALA A 331 -20.65 -21.48 10.08
N LEU A 332 -20.86 -22.41 11.00
CA LEU A 332 -20.57 -23.85 10.82
C LEU A 332 -21.75 -24.65 10.20
N ARG A 333 -22.86 -23.99 9.86
CA ARG A 333 -23.92 -24.67 9.10
C ARG A 333 -23.69 -24.42 7.61
N THR A 334 -22.88 -25.27 6.99
CA THR A 334 -22.95 -25.58 5.57
C THR A 334 -24.38 -25.90 5.18
N PRO A 335 -24.97 -25.30 4.14
CA PRO A 335 -26.17 -25.87 3.56
C PRO A 335 -25.80 -27.23 2.98
N GLN A 336 -26.26 -28.30 3.61
CA GLN A 336 -26.40 -29.58 2.96
C GLN A 336 -27.55 -29.46 1.96
N ALA A 337 -27.22 -29.52 0.66
CA ALA A 337 -27.93 -30.16 -0.43
C ALA A 337 -27.40 -29.67 -1.78
#